data_b9a0ab5c9b0b3f9be4d7b652adb4c7f4
#
_entry.id   b9a0ab5c9b0b3f9be4d7b652adb4c7f4
#
_cell.length_a   1.000
_cell.length_b   1.000
_cell.length_c   1.000
_cell.angle_alpha   90.00
_cell.angle_beta   90.00
_cell.angle_gamma   90.00
#
_symmetry.space_group_name_H-M   'P 1'
#
loop_
_entity.id
_entity.type
_entity.pdbx_description
1 polymer ?
#
loop_
_entity_poly.entity_id
_entity_poly.type
_entity_poly.pdbx_seq_one_letter_code
_entity_poly.pdbx_strand_id
1 'polypeptide(L)'
;MLLQTIPSFERIGDYATNLEELGEKLATEGGSFSEKAKQELEILTTAVREILDTTIQALSENDSELVKTIEPLEEVIDDMVRLLKDRHTKRLKNGSCSVTSGLIFIDALTHLERASDHCSSIAVLMLARDNAEILANHYDYVRHLHEGTDKHYASELRRRREQYVDQLYKL
;
A
#
# COMPACT_ATOMS: atom_id res chain seq x y z
N MET A 1 -12.39 -2.02 -20.18
CA MET A 1 -11.42 -1.57 -19.16
C MET A 1 -12.09 -0.91 -17.96
N LEU A 2 -12.74 0.26 -18.09
CA LEU A 2 -13.36 0.95 -16.91
C LEU A 2 -14.27 0.04 -16.07
N LEU A 3 -15.11 -0.78 -16.69
CA LEU A 3 -15.98 -1.72 -15.97
C LEU A 3 -15.21 -2.77 -15.17
N GLN A 4 -13.99 -3.13 -15.59
CA GLN A 4 -13.15 -4.12 -14.92
C GLN A 4 -12.43 -3.53 -13.69
N THR A 5 -12.26 -2.20 -13.62
CA THR A 5 -11.64 -1.54 -12.47
C THR A 5 -12.63 -1.22 -11.34
N ILE A 6 -13.95 -1.23 -11.62
CA ILE A 6 -14.99 -0.92 -10.63
C ILE A 6 -14.85 -1.75 -9.35
N PRO A 7 -14.68 -3.10 -9.40
CA PRO A 7 -14.55 -3.89 -8.18
C PRO A 7 -13.35 -3.48 -7.31
N SER A 8 -12.23 -3.07 -7.93
CA SER A 8 -11.06 -2.61 -7.19
C SER A 8 -11.34 -1.27 -6.48
N PHE A 9 -12.03 -0.33 -7.12
CA PHE A 9 -12.44 0.92 -6.47
C PHE A 9 -13.46 0.70 -5.35
N GLU A 10 -14.41 -0.22 -5.52
CA GLU A 10 -15.34 -0.59 -4.45
C GLU A 10 -14.60 -1.13 -3.24
N ARG A 11 -13.61 -2.02 -3.45
CA ARG A 11 -12.78 -2.56 -2.36
C ARG A 11 -11.94 -1.49 -1.67
N ILE A 12 -11.35 -0.56 -2.42
CA ILE A 12 -10.64 0.58 -1.83
C ILE A 12 -11.58 1.40 -0.93
N GLY A 13 -12.83 1.65 -1.38
CA GLY A 13 -13.86 2.32 -0.58
C GLY A 13 -14.22 1.54 0.69
N ASP A 14 -14.39 0.22 0.61
CA ASP A 14 -14.64 -0.66 1.75
C ASP A 14 -13.51 -0.56 2.79
N TYR A 15 -12.24 -0.56 2.34
CA TYR A 15 -11.10 -0.41 3.26
C TYR A 15 -11.02 0.97 3.91
N ALA A 16 -11.43 2.02 3.20
CA ALA A 16 -11.52 3.36 3.80
C ALA A 16 -12.56 3.39 4.93
N THR A 17 -13.74 2.78 4.72
CA THR A 17 -14.76 2.63 5.76
C THR A 17 -14.26 1.81 6.95
N ASN A 18 -13.59 0.68 6.69
CA ASN A 18 -13.03 -0.15 7.76
C ASN A 18 -11.98 0.62 8.59
N LEU A 19 -11.15 1.47 7.96
CA LEU A 19 -10.18 2.31 8.67
C LEU A 19 -10.87 3.35 9.57
N GLU A 20 -11.98 3.95 9.12
CA GLU A 20 -12.81 4.85 9.94
C GLU A 20 -13.35 4.12 11.16
N GLU A 21 -13.96 2.93 10.99
CA GLU A 21 -14.47 2.10 12.07
C GLU A 21 -13.39 1.71 13.09
N LEU A 22 -12.17 1.40 12.63
CA LEU A 22 -11.03 1.15 13.51
C LEU A 22 -10.63 2.38 14.33
N GLY A 23 -10.70 3.57 13.74
CA GLY A 23 -10.45 4.84 14.42
C GLY A 23 -11.49 5.11 15.52
N GLU A 24 -12.78 4.92 15.22
CA GLU A 24 -13.86 5.04 16.19
C GLU A 24 -13.71 4.01 17.34
N LYS A 25 -13.40 2.77 17.01
CA LYS A 25 -13.15 1.71 17.99
C LYS A 25 -12.00 2.06 18.91
N LEU A 26 -10.88 2.55 18.38
CA LEU A 26 -9.73 2.99 19.19
C LEU A 26 -10.12 4.09 20.15
N ALA A 27 -10.91 5.07 19.70
CA ALA A 27 -11.37 6.19 20.53
C ALA A 27 -12.35 5.75 21.62
N THR A 28 -13.32 4.89 21.31
CA THR A 28 -14.36 4.42 22.25
C THR A 28 -13.80 3.48 23.32
N GLU A 29 -12.80 2.67 22.99
CA GLU A 29 -12.14 1.77 23.96
C GLU A 29 -11.06 2.49 24.79
N GLY A 30 -10.93 3.81 24.67
CA GLY A 30 -9.93 4.62 25.40
C GLY A 30 -8.49 4.28 25.05
N GLY A 31 -8.29 3.65 23.87
CA GLY A 31 -6.98 3.27 23.37
C GLY A 31 -6.24 4.44 22.70
N SER A 32 -4.94 4.31 22.61
CA SER A 32 -4.11 5.24 21.85
C SER A 32 -2.89 4.54 21.28
N PHE A 33 -2.39 5.03 20.17
CA PHE A 33 -1.09 4.64 19.65
C PHE A 33 0.03 5.49 20.28
N SER A 34 1.21 4.89 20.48
CA SER A 34 2.38 5.67 20.87
C SER A 34 2.75 6.69 19.79
N GLU A 35 3.43 7.76 20.14
CA GLU A 35 3.86 8.79 19.17
C GLU A 35 4.66 8.18 18.01
N LYS A 36 5.52 7.21 18.33
CA LYS A 36 6.26 6.47 17.30
C LYS A 36 5.34 5.71 16.34
N ALA A 37 4.32 5.02 16.87
CA ALA A 37 3.36 4.29 16.04
C ALA A 37 2.52 5.23 15.17
N LYS A 38 2.17 6.43 15.68
CA LYS A 38 1.48 7.46 14.90
C LYS A 38 2.33 7.97 13.74
N GLN A 39 3.61 8.27 13.99
CA GLN A 39 4.55 8.69 12.96
C GLN A 39 4.76 7.60 11.89
N GLU A 40 4.87 6.34 12.32
CA GLU A 40 4.94 5.18 11.41
C GLU A 40 3.70 5.10 10.51
N LEU A 41 2.50 5.24 11.07
CA LEU A 41 1.24 5.26 10.30
C LEU A 41 1.15 6.47 9.37
N GLU A 42 1.61 7.65 9.78
CA GLU A 42 1.59 8.86 8.97
C GLU A 42 2.44 8.70 7.70
N ILE A 43 3.64 8.11 7.81
CA ILE A 43 4.50 7.83 6.66
C ILE A 43 3.82 6.81 5.73
N LEU A 44 3.26 5.74 6.28
CA LEU A 44 2.57 4.72 5.49
C LEU A 44 1.33 5.29 4.78
N THR A 45 0.49 6.04 5.48
CA THR A 45 -0.71 6.65 4.89
C THR A 45 -0.37 7.68 3.81
N THR A 46 0.79 8.36 3.93
CA THR A 46 1.28 9.25 2.88
C THR A 46 1.64 8.48 1.62
N ALA A 47 2.32 7.33 1.73
CA ALA A 47 2.63 6.47 0.59
C ALA A 47 1.35 5.89 -0.06
N VAL A 48 0.38 5.43 0.76
CA VAL A 48 -0.90 4.90 0.26
C VAL A 48 -1.72 5.99 -0.42
N ARG A 49 -1.71 7.21 0.07
CA ARG A 49 -2.36 8.34 -0.62
C ARG A 49 -1.69 8.63 -1.96
N GLU A 50 -0.36 8.62 -2.02
CA GLU A 50 0.35 8.85 -3.27
C GLU A 50 0.01 7.77 -4.32
N ILE A 51 -0.04 6.48 -3.96
CA ILE A 51 -0.39 5.44 -4.92
C ILE A 51 -1.85 5.57 -5.40
N LEU A 52 -2.78 5.95 -4.53
CA LEU A 52 -4.18 6.22 -4.90
C LEU A 52 -4.27 7.38 -5.88
N ASP A 53 -3.66 8.52 -5.56
CA ASP A 53 -3.67 9.72 -6.41
C ASP A 53 -3.03 9.41 -7.77
N THR A 54 -1.89 8.70 -7.79
CA THR A 54 -1.21 8.27 -9.00
C THR A 54 -2.09 7.36 -9.86
N THR A 55 -2.80 6.41 -9.23
CA THR A 55 -3.69 5.48 -9.94
C THR A 55 -4.88 6.21 -10.56
N ILE A 56 -5.49 7.13 -9.84
CA ILE A 56 -6.61 7.95 -10.35
C ILE A 56 -6.14 8.84 -11.49
N GLN A 57 -4.99 9.49 -11.35
CA GLN A 57 -4.41 10.33 -12.38
C GLN A 57 -4.09 9.52 -13.63
N ALA A 58 -3.37 8.41 -13.49
CA ALA A 58 -3.02 7.53 -14.61
C ALA A 58 -4.27 7.05 -15.37
N LEU A 59 -5.33 6.70 -14.65
CA LEU A 59 -6.59 6.28 -15.25
C LEU A 59 -7.32 7.42 -15.99
N SER A 60 -7.35 8.63 -15.40
CA SER A 60 -8.04 9.79 -15.98
C SER A 60 -7.34 10.35 -17.20
N GLU A 61 -6.01 10.37 -17.20
CA GLU A 61 -5.17 10.88 -18.29
C GLU A 61 -4.81 9.79 -19.31
N ASN A 62 -5.11 8.53 -18.99
CA ASN A 62 -4.72 7.36 -19.79
C ASN A 62 -3.20 7.31 -20.02
N ASP A 63 -2.43 7.61 -18.97
CA ASP A 63 -0.98 7.75 -19.01
C ASP A 63 -0.29 6.42 -18.66
N SER A 64 0.26 5.73 -19.68
CA SER A 64 0.95 4.45 -19.52
C SER A 64 2.31 4.58 -18.80
N GLU A 65 2.97 5.73 -18.85
CA GLU A 65 4.24 5.92 -18.13
C GLU A 65 3.97 6.10 -16.64
N LEU A 66 2.91 6.81 -16.28
CA LEU A 66 2.50 6.96 -14.90
C LEU A 66 2.07 5.62 -14.29
N VAL A 67 1.37 4.77 -15.07
CA VAL A 67 0.99 3.41 -14.64
C VAL A 67 2.19 2.58 -14.21
N LYS A 68 3.33 2.67 -14.90
CA LYS A 68 4.55 1.91 -14.57
C LYS A 68 5.18 2.28 -13.23
N THR A 69 4.77 3.40 -12.62
CA THR A 69 5.28 3.86 -11.32
C THR A 69 4.47 3.31 -10.15
N ILE A 70 3.31 2.70 -10.40
CA ILE A 70 2.38 2.21 -9.37
C ILE A 70 2.95 0.97 -8.70
N GLU A 71 3.35 -0.05 -9.46
CA GLU A 71 3.88 -1.31 -8.93
C GLU A 71 5.13 -1.14 -8.05
N PRO A 72 6.14 -0.30 -8.44
CA PRO A 72 7.27 -0.03 -7.54
C PRO A 72 6.87 0.63 -6.21
N LEU A 73 5.83 1.44 -6.19
CA LEU A 73 5.34 2.06 -4.96
C LEU A 73 4.55 1.07 -4.10
N GLU A 74 3.79 0.18 -4.71
CA GLU A 74 3.09 -0.91 -4.02
C GLU A 74 4.06 -1.84 -3.30
N GLU A 75 5.13 -2.31 -3.96
CA GLU A 75 6.18 -3.14 -3.34
C GLU A 75 6.85 -2.44 -2.15
N VAL A 76 7.01 -1.10 -2.22
CA VAL A 76 7.52 -0.32 -1.09
C VAL A 76 6.52 -0.26 0.06
N ILE A 77 5.22 -0.11 -0.22
CA ILE A 77 4.18 -0.14 0.81
C ILE A 77 4.15 -1.50 1.51
N ASP A 78 4.29 -2.59 0.77
CA ASP A 78 4.41 -3.94 1.31
C ASP A 78 5.63 -4.10 2.23
N ASP A 79 6.80 -3.61 1.81
CA ASP A 79 8.00 -3.59 2.64
C ASP A 79 7.78 -2.78 3.95
N MET A 80 7.11 -1.63 3.85
CA MET A 80 6.78 -0.80 5.01
C MET A 80 5.83 -1.55 5.96
N VAL A 81 4.77 -2.16 5.46
CA VAL A 81 3.82 -2.90 6.26
C VAL A 81 4.49 -4.08 6.98
N ARG A 82 5.34 -4.84 6.30
CA ARG A 82 6.14 -5.91 6.92
C ARG A 82 7.01 -5.38 8.06
N LEU A 83 7.73 -4.29 7.82
CA LEU A 83 8.58 -3.65 8.83
C LEU A 83 7.77 -3.17 10.05
N LEU A 84 6.60 -2.55 9.82
CA LEU A 84 5.75 -2.04 10.87
C LEU A 84 5.09 -3.16 11.68
N LYS A 85 4.67 -4.25 11.05
CA LYS A 85 4.18 -5.48 11.72
C LYS A 85 5.27 -6.06 12.65
N ASP A 86 6.53 -6.12 12.20
CA ASP A 86 7.65 -6.61 13.00
C ASP A 86 7.96 -5.69 14.19
N ARG A 87 7.99 -4.38 13.99
CA ARG A 87 8.18 -3.40 15.06
C ARG A 87 7.05 -3.47 16.08
N HIS A 88 5.82 -3.61 15.60
CA HIS A 88 4.66 -3.72 16.47
C HIS A 88 4.69 -5.00 17.32
N THR A 89 5.09 -6.13 16.75
CA THR A 89 5.28 -7.39 17.48
C THR A 89 6.29 -7.22 18.62
N LYS A 90 7.36 -6.45 18.41
CA LYS A 90 8.32 -6.13 19.47
C LYS A 90 7.68 -5.27 20.56
N ARG A 91 6.85 -4.27 20.22
CA ARG A 91 6.11 -3.43 21.19
C ARG A 91 5.16 -4.26 22.05
N LEU A 92 4.45 -5.21 21.45
CA LEU A 92 3.58 -6.14 22.20
C LEU A 92 4.37 -7.01 23.18
N LYS A 93 5.46 -7.63 22.72
CA LYS A 93 6.32 -8.48 23.56
C LYS A 93 6.92 -7.74 24.77
N ASN A 94 7.23 -6.46 24.59
CA ASN A 94 7.81 -5.63 25.64
C ASN A 94 6.75 -4.94 26.54
N GLY A 95 5.47 -5.22 26.34
CA GLY A 95 4.39 -4.60 27.12
C GLY A 95 4.19 -3.09 26.85
N SER A 96 4.79 -2.56 25.76
CA SER A 96 4.70 -1.13 25.42
C SER A 96 3.42 -0.77 24.66
N CYS A 97 2.55 -1.73 24.43
CA CYS A 97 1.27 -1.56 23.74
C CYS A 97 0.22 -2.47 24.37
N SER A 98 -1.03 -1.98 24.51
CA SER A 98 -2.14 -2.85 24.89
C SER A 98 -2.48 -3.82 23.77
N VAL A 99 -3.02 -4.99 24.11
CA VAL A 99 -3.44 -5.98 23.11
C VAL A 99 -4.50 -5.39 22.19
N THR A 100 -5.47 -4.68 22.73
CA THR A 100 -6.55 -4.05 21.95
C THR A 100 -6.03 -3.03 20.94
N SER A 101 -5.24 -2.05 21.38
CA SER A 101 -4.63 -1.07 20.46
C SER A 101 -3.71 -1.77 19.45
N GLY A 102 -3.10 -2.88 19.86
CA GLY A 102 -2.24 -3.69 19.01
C GLY A 102 -2.97 -4.36 17.85
N LEU A 103 -4.13 -4.94 18.12
CA LEU A 103 -4.97 -5.55 17.08
C LEU A 103 -5.46 -4.48 16.09
N ILE A 104 -5.95 -3.34 16.60
CA ILE A 104 -6.40 -2.23 15.76
C ILE A 104 -5.26 -1.72 14.86
N PHE A 105 -4.02 -1.63 15.38
CA PHE A 105 -2.87 -1.23 14.58
C PHE A 105 -2.58 -2.20 13.44
N ILE A 106 -2.59 -3.52 13.71
CA ILE A 106 -2.35 -4.56 12.69
C ILE A 106 -3.46 -4.55 11.62
N ASP A 107 -4.72 -4.40 12.04
CA ASP A 107 -5.85 -4.34 11.11
C ASP A 107 -5.75 -3.10 10.21
N ALA A 108 -5.36 -1.94 10.76
CA ALA A 108 -5.14 -0.72 9.99
C ALA A 108 -4.01 -0.90 8.95
N LEU A 109 -2.87 -1.52 9.33
CA LEU A 109 -1.80 -1.84 8.38
C LEU A 109 -2.30 -2.74 7.25
N THR A 110 -3.13 -3.74 7.57
CA THR A 110 -3.66 -4.68 6.59
C THR A 110 -4.64 -4.03 5.62
N HIS A 111 -5.49 -3.10 6.09
CA HIS A 111 -6.40 -2.37 5.19
C HIS A 111 -5.65 -1.41 4.26
N LEU A 112 -4.59 -0.75 4.76
CA LEU A 112 -3.73 0.11 3.93
C LEU A 112 -2.97 -0.69 2.86
N GLU A 113 -2.40 -1.85 3.21
CA GLU A 113 -1.77 -2.79 2.29
C GLU A 113 -2.73 -3.23 1.17
N ARG A 114 -3.93 -3.68 1.56
CA ARG A 114 -4.94 -4.12 0.58
C ARG A 114 -5.46 -3.01 -0.33
N ALA A 115 -5.50 -1.77 0.14
CA ALA A 115 -5.85 -0.64 -0.72
C ALA A 115 -4.77 -0.43 -1.80
N SER A 116 -3.47 -0.57 -1.48
CA SER A 116 -2.39 -0.51 -2.47
C SER A 116 -2.40 -1.67 -3.45
N ASP A 117 -2.69 -2.90 -3.01
CA ASP A 117 -2.86 -4.09 -3.88
C ASP A 117 -3.92 -3.84 -4.97
N HIS A 118 -5.03 -3.16 -4.63
CA HIS A 118 -6.05 -2.84 -5.61
C HIS A 118 -5.60 -1.75 -6.58
N CYS A 119 -4.72 -0.83 -6.19
CA CYS A 119 -4.10 0.12 -7.11
C CYS A 119 -3.20 -0.60 -8.13
N SER A 120 -2.37 -1.54 -7.69
CA SER A 120 -1.58 -2.41 -8.56
C SER A 120 -2.48 -3.21 -9.52
N SER A 121 -3.57 -3.79 -9.02
CA SER A 121 -4.55 -4.51 -9.87
C SER A 121 -5.15 -3.62 -10.96
N ILE A 122 -5.46 -2.35 -10.66
CA ILE A 122 -5.94 -1.37 -11.64
C ILE A 122 -4.84 -1.07 -12.66
N ALA A 123 -3.60 -0.85 -12.20
CA ALA A 123 -2.46 -0.57 -13.08
C ALA A 123 -2.22 -1.70 -14.09
N VAL A 124 -2.26 -2.95 -13.65
CA VAL A 124 -2.11 -4.09 -14.53
C VAL A 124 -3.24 -4.21 -15.54
N LEU A 125 -4.50 -3.94 -15.16
CA LEU A 125 -5.62 -3.89 -16.10
C LEU A 125 -5.41 -2.80 -17.17
N MET A 126 -4.82 -1.66 -16.80
CA MET A 126 -4.49 -0.59 -17.74
C MET A 126 -3.41 -1.01 -18.72
N LEU A 127 -2.32 -1.65 -18.26
CA LEU A 127 -1.25 -2.17 -19.10
C LEU A 127 -1.73 -3.30 -20.02
N ALA A 128 -2.61 -4.17 -19.51
CA ALA A 128 -3.18 -5.30 -20.25
C ALA A 128 -4.09 -4.87 -21.41
N ARG A 129 -4.61 -3.63 -21.38
CA ARG A 129 -5.44 -3.11 -22.48
C ARG A 129 -4.74 -3.16 -23.82
N ASP A 130 -3.45 -2.83 -23.82
CA ASP A 130 -2.63 -2.71 -25.04
C ASP A 130 -1.73 -3.94 -25.24
N ASN A 131 -1.75 -4.91 -24.31
CA ASN A 131 -0.98 -6.14 -24.37
C ASN A 131 -1.77 -7.35 -23.85
N ALA A 132 -2.28 -8.18 -24.75
CA ALA A 132 -3.07 -9.36 -24.42
C ALA A 132 -2.29 -10.45 -23.61
N GLU A 133 -0.96 -10.48 -23.70
CA GLU A 133 -0.14 -11.41 -22.91
C GLU A 133 -0.16 -11.05 -21.43
N ILE A 134 -0.18 -9.76 -21.07
CA ILE A 134 -0.31 -9.29 -19.68
C ILE A 134 -1.67 -9.71 -19.11
N LEU A 135 -2.73 -9.60 -19.92
CA LEU A 135 -4.07 -10.01 -19.50
C LEU A 135 -4.15 -11.52 -19.20
N ALA A 136 -3.50 -12.33 -20.03
CA ALA A 136 -3.50 -13.78 -19.90
C ALA A 136 -2.63 -14.28 -18.73
N ASN A 137 -1.55 -13.57 -18.38
CA ASN A 137 -0.55 -13.96 -17.42
C ASN A 137 -0.18 -12.82 -16.46
N HIS A 138 -1.18 -12.15 -15.89
CA HIS A 138 -1.03 -11.05 -14.94
C HIS A 138 0.01 -11.34 -13.84
N TYR A 139 -0.11 -12.50 -13.20
CA TYR A 139 0.79 -12.91 -12.12
C TYR A 139 2.24 -13.07 -12.57
N ASP A 140 2.46 -13.64 -13.76
CA ASP A 140 3.79 -13.78 -14.31
C ASP A 140 4.39 -12.44 -14.73
N TYR A 141 3.59 -11.49 -15.18
CA TYR A 141 4.05 -10.14 -15.49
C TYR A 141 4.60 -9.42 -14.26
N VAL A 142 3.84 -9.36 -13.18
CA VAL A 142 4.27 -8.74 -11.91
C VAL A 142 5.51 -9.45 -11.36
N ARG A 143 5.52 -10.79 -11.36
CA ARG A 143 6.71 -11.56 -10.94
C ARG A 143 7.96 -11.21 -11.74
N HIS A 144 7.87 -11.06 -13.07
CA HIS A 144 9.02 -10.68 -13.89
C HIS A 144 9.53 -9.26 -13.61
N LEU A 145 8.63 -8.34 -13.28
CA LEU A 145 9.05 -7.01 -12.80
C LEU A 145 9.89 -7.12 -11.52
N HIS A 146 9.45 -7.93 -10.56
CA HIS A 146 10.15 -8.15 -9.28
C HIS A 146 11.48 -8.93 -9.44
N GLU A 147 11.65 -9.74 -10.50
CA GLU A 147 12.91 -10.41 -10.81
C GLU A 147 14.05 -9.46 -11.25
N GLY A 148 13.76 -8.15 -11.36
CA GLY A 148 14.76 -7.08 -11.42
C GLY A 148 15.44 -6.90 -12.79
N THR A 149 14.88 -7.43 -13.88
CA THR A 149 15.40 -7.24 -15.23
C THR A 149 15.03 -5.89 -15.85
N ASP A 150 13.96 -5.25 -15.36
CA ASP A 150 13.51 -3.93 -15.81
C ASP A 150 14.26 -2.82 -15.06
N LYS A 151 15.05 -2.05 -15.81
CA LYS A 151 15.86 -0.95 -15.25
C LYS A 151 15.01 0.22 -14.76
N HIS A 152 13.88 0.48 -15.41
CA HIS A 152 12.97 1.55 -15.01
C HIS A 152 12.31 1.20 -13.68
N TYR A 153 11.76 -0.01 -13.57
CA TYR A 153 11.21 -0.55 -12.32
C TYR A 153 12.22 -0.48 -11.17
N ALA A 154 13.44 -1.00 -11.38
CA ALA A 154 14.48 -1.02 -10.35
C ALA A 154 14.91 0.38 -9.89
N SER A 155 14.94 1.36 -10.81
CA SER A 155 15.26 2.75 -10.50
C SER A 155 14.15 3.40 -9.67
N GLU A 156 12.90 3.20 -10.07
CA GLU A 156 11.74 3.76 -9.38
C GLU A 156 11.55 3.13 -8.00
N LEU A 157 11.71 1.80 -7.88
CA LEU A 157 11.67 1.09 -6.60
C LEU A 157 12.72 1.66 -5.62
N ARG A 158 13.95 1.89 -6.09
CA ARG A 158 15.00 2.49 -5.26
C ARG A 158 14.61 3.87 -4.78
N ARG A 159 14.14 4.74 -5.69
CA ARG A 159 13.69 6.09 -5.38
C ARG A 159 12.60 6.09 -4.31
N ARG A 160 11.63 5.18 -4.43
CA ARG A 160 10.52 5.05 -3.48
C ARG A 160 10.97 4.51 -2.12
N ARG A 161 11.91 3.57 -2.10
CA ARG A 161 12.52 3.09 -0.84
C ARG A 161 13.27 4.20 -0.10
N GLU A 162 14.06 4.99 -0.80
CA GLU A 162 14.74 6.16 -0.24
C GLU A 162 13.73 7.19 0.29
N GLN A 163 12.62 7.38 -0.42
CA GLN A 163 11.58 8.33 -0.05
C GLN A 163 10.82 7.91 1.22
N TYR A 164 10.48 6.64 1.41
CA TYR A 164 9.58 6.18 2.47
C TYR A 164 10.24 5.28 3.51
N VAL A 165 10.92 4.22 3.08
CA VAL A 165 11.50 3.23 4.01
C VAL A 165 12.62 3.84 4.83
N ASP A 166 13.45 4.70 4.24
CA ASP A 166 14.52 5.39 4.95
C ASP A 166 14.00 6.35 6.03
N GLN A 167 12.80 6.93 5.84
CA GLN A 167 12.15 7.72 6.88
C GLN A 167 11.78 6.85 8.09
N LEU A 168 11.25 5.65 7.86
CA LEU A 168 10.94 4.71 8.93
C LEU A 168 12.20 4.31 9.72
N TYR A 169 13.33 4.13 9.06
CA TYR A 169 14.58 3.80 9.77
C TYR A 169 15.16 4.95 10.61
N LYS A 170 14.76 6.18 10.35
CA LYS A 170 15.14 7.37 11.14
C LYS A 170 14.28 7.57 12.40
N LEU A 171 13.10 6.90 12.49
CA LEU A 171 12.27 6.83 13.70
C LEU A 171 12.82 5.82 14.72
#